data_3c80c665eb4bc21042e9a36eeea51430
#
_entry.id   3c80c665eb4bc21042e9a36eeea51430
#
_cell.length_a   1.000
_cell.length_b   1.000
_cell.length_c   1.000
_cell.angle_alpha   90.00
_cell.angle_beta   90.00
_cell.angle_gamma   90.00
#
_symmetry.space_group_name_H-M   'P 1'
#
loop_
_entity.id
_entity.type
_entity.pdbx_description
1 polymer ?
#
loop_
_entity_poly.entity_id
_entity_poly.type
_entity_poly.pdbx_seq_one_letter_code
_entity_poly.pdbx_strand_id
1 'polypeptide(L)'
;YKAVPFSEAAEEYCEQVAIKRKPATYANVERIMRLRLVPWFGDKPVGAVTRKDCDAYAFDRVTNGSSAPGTVRNEIGTLIAFMDFAVRWGYAVDNPARGMEKPKRRSNAMAVLDAQQLRKLIEGAEGRYAPIFATAGLTGLRAGEISGLMEKDIDFANHVVHVRRNVFQGKITTVKTENSVRDVDMPAHLEEMLRAWLASPLRPQSRESLVFPNIYGGILNMSTVREHALYKTLDALDLPHIRFHDLRHTYASLLIAQGEPLTYVRDMLGHASVRTTADVYGHLLYETRRSAAAKLDGQVFGSGDGAR
;
A
#
# COMPACT_ATOMS: atom_id res chain seq x y z
N TYR A 1 7.78 38.01 -18.55
CA TYR A 1 7.84 36.90 -17.58
C TYR A 1 8.90 37.25 -16.54
N LYS A 2 8.58 37.12 -15.24
CA LYS A 2 9.59 37.21 -14.18
C LYS A 2 10.55 36.04 -14.36
N ALA A 3 11.85 36.34 -14.39
CA ALA A 3 12.89 35.29 -14.39
C ALA A 3 12.98 34.69 -12.96
N VAL A 4 12.01 33.82 -12.61
CA VAL A 4 11.98 33.17 -11.30
C VAL A 4 12.88 31.95 -11.34
N PRO A 5 13.84 31.79 -10.41
CA PRO A 5 14.68 30.60 -10.30
C PRO A 5 13.82 29.35 -10.06
N PHE A 6 14.30 28.18 -10.55
CA PHE A 6 13.62 26.91 -10.34
C PHE A 6 13.47 26.60 -8.84
N SER A 7 14.50 26.89 -8.03
CA SER A 7 14.50 26.68 -6.59
C SER A 7 13.39 27.48 -5.89
N GLU A 8 13.24 28.78 -6.21
CA GLU A 8 12.21 29.65 -5.64
C GLU A 8 10.79 29.18 -6.02
N ALA A 9 10.56 28.92 -7.30
CA ALA A 9 9.27 28.39 -7.76
C ALA A 9 8.93 27.02 -7.17
N ALA A 10 9.97 26.21 -6.86
CA ALA A 10 9.81 24.91 -6.22
C ALA A 10 9.31 25.03 -4.78
N GLU A 11 9.76 26.01 -4.03
CA GLU A 11 9.27 26.29 -2.67
C GLU A 11 7.79 26.65 -2.69
N GLU A 12 7.39 27.59 -3.55
CA GLU A 12 5.97 27.97 -3.70
C GLU A 12 5.08 26.79 -4.14
N TYR A 13 5.61 25.95 -5.05
CA TYR A 13 4.89 24.73 -5.45
C TYR A 13 4.69 23.78 -4.28
N CYS A 14 5.72 23.56 -3.46
CA CYS A 14 5.64 22.71 -2.28
C CYS A 14 4.62 23.25 -1.27
N GLU A 15 4.56 24.55 -1.03
CA GLU A 15 3.56 25.19 -0.16
C GLU A 15 2.14 24.95 -0.67
N GLN A 16 1.90 25.12 -1.98
CA GLN A 16 0.59 24.81 -2.56
C GLN A 16 0.21 23.33 -2.44
N VAL A 17 1.17 22.43 -2.63
CA VAL A 17 0.93 20.99 -2.47
C VAL A 17 0.61 20.67 -1.01
N ALA A 18 1.27 21.33 -0.04
CA ALA A 18 0.99 21.16 1.39
C ALA A 18 -0.46 21.52 1.75
N ILE A 19 -0.98 22.59 1.15
CA ILE A 19 -2.36 23.06 1.39
C ILE A 19 -3.39 22.13 0.71
N LYS A 20 -3.12 21.70 -0.55
CA LYS A 20 -4.12 21.05 -1.41
C LYS A 20 -4.08 19.51 -1.34
N ARG A 21 -3.01 18.93 -0.83
CA ARG A 21 -2.78 17.49 -0.89
C ARG A 21 -2.62 16.88 0.50
N LYS A 22 -2.86 15.58 0.59
CA LYS A 22 -2.64 14.82 1.83
C LYS A 22 -1.15 14.82 2.23
N PRO A 23 -0.84 14.76 3.54
CA PRO A 23 0.53 14.82 4.06
C PRO A 23 1.50 13.84 3.38
N ALA A 24 1.04 12.62 3.05
CA ALA A 24 1.86 11.62 2.36
C ALA A 24 2.25 12.04 0.93
N THR A 25 1.35 12.71 0.22
CA THR A 25 1.63 13.22 -1.13
C THR A 25 2.61 14.39 -1.05
N TYR A 26 2.37 15.32 -0.13
CA TYR A 26 3.27 16.43 0.12
C TYR A 26 4.69 15.96 0.46
N ALA A 27 4.84 15.07 1.44
CA ALA A 27 6.14 14.55 1.84
C ALA A 27 6.93 13.89 0.68
N ASN A 28 6.22 13.20 -0.23
CA ASN A 28 6.87 12.60 -1.40
C ASN A 28 7.27 13.67 -2.42
N VAL A 29 6.41 14.65 -2.69
CA VAL A 29 6.71 15.76 -3.62
C VAL A 29 7.86 16.59 -3.07
N GLU A 30 7.81 17.03 -1.81
CA GLU A 30 8.87 17.79 -1.15
C GLU A 30 10.21 17.07 -1.24
N ARG A 31 10.24 15.77 -0.91
CA ARG A 31 11.44 14.95 -0.98
C ARG A 31 12.02 14.88 -2.40
N ILE A 32 11.18 14.74 -3.44
CA ILE A 32 11.60 14.70 -4.84
C ILE A 32 12.14 16.08 -5.25
N MET A 33 11.42 17.16 -4.93
CA MET A 33 11.87 18.52 -5.24
C MET A 33 13.22 18.80 -4.58
N ARG A 34 13.31 18.66 -3.27
CA ARG A 34 14.52 18.99 -2.48
C ARG A 34 15.73 18.12 -2.83
N LEU A 35 15.56 16.81 -3.00
CA LEU A 35 16.68 15.89 -3.16
C LEU A 35 17.03 15.58 -4.62
N ARG A 36 16.19 15.96 -5.59
CA ARG A 36 16.35 15.53 -6.99
C ARG A 36 16.24 16.68 -7.99
N LEU A 37 15.10 17.39 -7.98
CA LEU A 37 14.84 18.38 -9.03
C LEU A 37 15.56 19.71 -8.78
N VAL A 38 15.50 20.25 -7.57
CA VAL A 38 16.21 21.47 -7.22
C VAL A 38 17.73 21.32 -7.37
N PRO A 39 18.40 20.25 -6.92
CA PRO A 39 19.83 20.08 -7.17
C PRO A 39 20.22 19.96 -8.64
N TRP A 40 19.30 19.50 -9.51
CA TRP A 40 19.57 19.35 -10.94
C TRP A 40 19.36 20.65 -11.73
N PHE A 41 18.22 21.31 -11.52
CA PHE A 41 17.86 22.51 -12.27
C PHE A 41 18.43 23.80 -11.65
N GLY A 42 18.71 23.78 -10.35
CA GLY A 42 19.39 24.87 -9.63
C GLY A 42 18.67 26.21 -9.72
N ASP A 43 19.47 27.24 -10.01
CA ASP A 43 18.98 28.61 -10.15
C ASP A 43 18.59 28.95 -11.60
N LYS A 44 18.50 27.98 -12.48
CA LYS A 44 18.01 28.19 -13.84
C LYS A 44 16.61 28.77 -13.81
N PRO A 45 16.34 29.88 -14.51
CA PRO A 45 14.98 30.40 -14.59
C PRO A 45 13.99 29.34 -15.10
N VAL A 46 12.85 29.20 -14.45
CA VAL A 46 11.83 28.18 -14.81
C VAL A 46 11.41 28.30 -16.28
N GLY A 47 11.22 29.54 -16.77
CA GLY A 47 10.87 29.81 -18.16
C GLY A 47 11.98 29.50 -19.18
N ALA A 48 13.21 29.25 -18.71
CA ALA A 48 14.36 28.86 -19.54
C ALA A 48 14.61 27.34 -19.54
N VAL A 49 13.81 26.56 -18.79
CA VAL A 49 13.88 25.09 -18.82
C VAL A 49 13.36 24.60 -20.17
N THR A 50 14.18 23.83 -20.86
CA THR A 50 13.86 23.30 -22.19
C THR A 50 13.50 21.81 -22.13
N ARG A 51 12.90 21.31 -23.22
CA ARG A 51 12.71 19.86 -23.38
C ARG A 51 13.99 19.07 -23.25
N LYS A 52 15.07 19.60 -23.81
CA LYS A 52 16.42 18.98 -23.74
C LYS A 52 16.90 18.83 -22.29
N ASP A 53 16.64 19.83 -21.44
CA ASP A 53 17.00 19.76 -20.02
C ASP A 53 16.20 18.66 -19.29
N CYS A 54 14.91 18.57 -19.59
CA CYS A 54 14.02 17.55 -19.01
C CYS A 54 14.44 16.13 -19.43
N ASP A 55 14.75 15.95 -20.71
CA ASP A 55 15.18 14.65 -21.24
C ASP A 55 16.60 14.28 -20.72
N ALA A 56 17.49 15.25 -20.56
CA ALA A 56 18.81 15.06 -19.94
C ALA A 56 18.69 14.60 -18.48
N TYR A 57 17.79 15.22 -17.72
CA TYR A 57 17.48 14.78 -16.37
C TYR A 57 17.01 13.31 -16.33
N ALA A 58 16.03 12.97 -17.16
CA ALA A 58 15.50 11.62 -17.21
C ALA A 58 16.55 10.59 -17.62
N PHE A 59 17.39 10.94 -18.60
CA PHE A 59 18.50 10.10 -19.06
C PHE A 59 19.52 9.84 -17.94
N ASP A 60 19.98 10.90 -17.26
CA ASP A 60 20.91 10.77 -16.13
C ASP A 60 20.34 9.87 -15.02
N ARG A 61 19.05 10.07 -14.67
CA ARG A 61 18.41 9.28 -13.62
C ARG A 61 18.28 7.80 -13.95
N VAL A 62 18.18 7.45 -15.24
CA VAL A 62 18.09 6.06 -15.71
C VAL A 62 19.49 5.44 -15.86
N THR A 63 20.47 6.19 -16.35
CA THR A 63 21.80 5.66 -16.68
C THR A 63 22.78 5.72 -15.52
N ASN A 64 22.88 6.87 -14.86
CA ASN A 64 23.85 7.14 -13.80
C ASN A 64 23.25 7.01 -12.39
N GLY A 65 21.93 6.98 -12.28
CA GLY A 65 21.24 6.84 -11.01
C GLY A 65 20.99 5.38 -10.66
N SER A 66 21.32 4.98 -9.44
CA SER A 66 20.95 3.67 -8.89
C SER A 66 19.44 3.56 -8.54
N SER A 67 18.61 4.38 -9.16
CA SER A 67 17.17 4.48 -8.82
C SER A 67 16.34 3.49 -9.62
N ALA A 68 15.43 2.81 -8.93
CA ALA A 68 14.46 1.92 -9.57
C ALA A 68 13.57 2.68 -10.59
N PRO A 69 13.18 2.06 -11.72
CA PRO A 69 12.34 2.68 -12.74
C PRO A 69 11.06 3.34 -12.21
N GLY A 70 10.45 2.76 -11.18
CA GLY A 70 9.28 3.34 -10.51
C GLY A 70 9.58 4.66 -9.78
N THR A 71 10.79 4.84 -9.26
CA THR A 71 11.24 6.08 -8.61
C THR A 71 11.42 7.18 -9.66
N VAL A 72 12.13 6.88 -10.75
CA VAL A 72 12.33 7.84 -11.85
C VAL A 72 10.99 8.24 -12.48
N ARG A 73 10.06 7.31 -12.64
CA ARG A 73 8.69 7.59 -13.10
C ARG A 73 7.97 8.59 -12.20
N ASN A 74 8.13 8.50 -10.89
CA ASN A 74 7.53 9.45 -9.93
C ASN A 74 8.21 10.82 -9.99
N GLU A 75 9.53 10.85 -10.16
CA GLU A 75 10.31 12.09 -10.33
C GLU A 75 9.85 12.84 -11.60
N ILE A 76 9.75 12.16 -12.74
CA ILE A 76 9.21 12.74 -13.98
C ILE A 76 7.78 13.22 -13.81
N GLY A 77 6.93 12.44 -13.11
CA GLY A 77 5.57 12.85 -12.80
C GLY A 77 5.50 14.12 -11.97
N THR A 78 6.40 14.30 -11.01
CA THR A 78 6.51 15.51 -10.18
C THR A 78 7.01 16.69 -11.02
N LEU A 79 8.01 16.49 -11.89
CA LEU A 79 8.50 17.54 -12.79
C LEU A 79 7.39 18.04 -13.73
N ILE A 80 6.62 17.14 -14.35
CA ILE A 80 5.48 17.52 -15.20
C ILE A 80 4.47 18.36 -14.41
N ALA A 81 4.10 17.93 -13.21
CA ALA A 81 3.13 18.65 -12.39
C ALA A 81 3.65 20.00 -11.91
N PHE A 82 4.93 20.12 -11.61
CA PHE A 82 5.60 21.36 -11.29
C PHE A 82 5.63 22.34 -12.48
N MET A 83 5.98 21.86 -13.66
CA MET A 83 5.99 22.72 -14.86
C MET A 83 4.56 23.16 -15.27
N ASP A 84 3.52 22.32 -15.06
CA ASP A 84 2.13 22.74 -15.21
C ASP A 84 1.73 23.83 -14.18
N PHE A 85 2.28 23.76 -12.96
CA PHE A 85 2.13 24.85 -11.99
C PHE A 85 2.83 26.13 -12.47
N ALA A 86 4.05 26.03 -12.94
CA ALA A 86 4.83 27.16 -13.43
C ALA A 86 4.13 27.89 -14.58
N VAL A 87 3.51 27.16 -15.51
CA VAL A 87 2.69 27.74 -16.58
C VAL A 87 1.49 28.49 -16.02
N ARG A 88 0.76 27.89 -15.08
CA ARG A 88 -0.42 28.55 -14.45
C ARG A 88 -0.07 29.82 -13.67
N TRP A 89 1.14 29.89 -13.11
CA TRP A 89 1.65 31.04 -12.37
C TRP A 89 2.33 32.09 -13.27
N GLY A 90 2.44 31.83 -14.57
CA GLY A 90 3.08 32.72 -15.53
C GLY A 90 4.61 32.77 -15.44
N TYR A 91 5.23 31.75 -14.83
CA TYR A 91 6.69 31.59 -14.79
C TYR A 91 7.26 30.93 -16.05
N ALA A 92 6.45 30.24 -16.80
CA ALA A 92 6.76 29.60 -18.06
C ALA A 92 5.61 29.77 -19.07
N VAL A 93 5.95 29.81 -20.37
CA VAL A 93 4.95 29.90 -21.46
C VAL A 93 4.26 28.57 -21.69
N ASP A 94 5.04 27.48 -21.65
CA ASP A 94 4.58 26.13 -21.87
C ASP A 94 5.24 25.15 -20.88
N ASN A 95 4.83 23.89 -20.92
CA ASN A 95 5.39 22.83 -20.10
C ASN A 95 6.29 21.93 -20.95
N PRO A 96 7.63 22.12 -20.91
CA PRO A 96 8.57 21.33 -21.69
C PRO A 96 8.68 19.87 -21.23
N ALA A 97 8.22 19.56 -20.02
CA ALA A 97 8.18 18.19 -19.50
C ALA A 97 6.94 17.40 -19.95
N ARG A 98 5.96 18.06 -20.59
CA ARG A 98 4.76 17.38 -21.08
C ARG A 98 5.12 16.36 -22.16
N GLY A 99 4.54 15.16 -22.06
CA GLY A 99 4.81 14.08 -23.01
C GLY A 99 6.17 13.39 -22.83
N MET A 100 6.91 13.63 -21.72
CA MET A 100 8.09 12.84 -21.39
C MET A 100 7.74 11.36 -21.27
N GLU A 101 8.58 10.50 -21.85
CA GLU A 101 8.48 9.06 -21.66
C GLU A 101 8.82 8.69 -20.22
N LYS A 102 7.92 7.94 -19.60
CA LYS A 102 8.12 7.42 -18.24
C LYS A 102 8.63 5.99 -18.32
N PRO A 103 9.72 5.65 -17.62
CA PRO A 103 10.23 4.29 -17.60
C PRO A 103 9.12 3.28 -17.26
N LYS A 104 9.11 2.14 -17.95
CA LYS A 104 8.14 1.07 -17.67
C LYS A 104 8.38 0.55 -16.25
N ARG A 105 7.32 0.43 -15.48
CA ARG A 105 7.39 -0.25 -14.19
C ARG A 105 7.75 -1.72 -14.44
N ARG A 106 8.86 -2.19 -13.88
CA ARG A 106 9.08 -3.63 -13.79
C ARG A 106 8.03 -4.15 -12.80
N SER A 107 7.11 -4.97 -13.27
CA SER A 107 6.25 -5.76 -12.39
C SER A 107 7.15 -6.85 -11.82
N ASN A 108 7.61 -6.68 -10.58
CA ASN A 108 8.13 -7.82 -9.85
C ASN A 108 6.95 -8.76 -9.62
N ALA A 109 7.16 -10.05 -9.88
CA ALA A 109 6.18 -11.07 -9.51
C ALA A 109 5.79 -10.86 -8.04
N MET A 110 4.49 -10.89 -7.79
CA MET A 110 3.95 -10.70 -6.45
C MET A 110 4.30 -11.95 -5.64
N ALA A 111 5.12 -11.77 -4.60
CA ALA A 111 5.40 -12.85 -3.67
C ALA A 111 4.22 -12.97 -2.72
N VAL A 112 3.53 -14.09 -2.75
CA VAL A 112 2.42 -14.42 -1.84
C VAL A 112 2.73 -15.74 -1.14
N LEU A 113 2.20 -15.91 0.05
CA LEU A 113 2.23 -17.18 0.78
C LEU A 113 1.00 -18.02 0.40
N ASP A 114 1.14 -19.31 0.36
CA ASP A 114 -0.02 -20.20 0.39
C ASP A 114 -0.62 -20.29 1.81
N ALA A 115 -1.73 -21.01 1.95
CA ALA A 115 -2.43 -21.12 3.22
C ALA A 115 -1.60 -21.80 4.32
N GLN A 116 -0.79 -22.80 3.96
CA GLN A 116 0.08 -23.51 4.90
C GLN A 116 1.25 -22.65 5.34
N GLN A 117 1.86 -21.93 4.42
CA GLN A 117 2.93 -20.97 4.69
C GLN A 117 2.46 -19.81 5.58
N LEU A 118 1.26 -19.26 5.29
CA LEU A 118 0.67 -18.22 6.14
C LEU A 118 0.40 -18.73 7.55
N ARG A 119 -0.15 -19.93 7.67
CA ARG A 119 -0.35 -20.59 8.97
C ARG A 119 0.98 -20.76 9.71
N LYS A 120 2.00 -21.32 9.04
CA LYS A 120 3.33 -21.53 9.59
C LYS A 120 3.96 -20.20 10.08
N LEU A 121 3.79 -19.10 9.33
CA LEU A 121 4.23 -17.77 9.71
C LEU A 121 3.53 -17.29 10.99
N ILE A 122 2.22 -17.44 11.09
CA ILE A 122 1.43 -16.99 12.23
C ILE A 122 1.79 -17.80 13.48
N GLU A 123 1.82 -19.12 13.38
CA GLU A 123 2.10 -20.02 14.51
C GLU A 123 3.56 -19.96 14.98
N GLY A 124 4.50 -19.69 14.07
CA GLY A 124 5.93 -19.58 14.40
C GLY A 124 6.37 -18.17 14.79
N ALA A 125 5.48 -17.17 14.76
CA ALA A 125 5.82 -15.83 15.18
C ALA A 125 5.80 -15.69 16.71
N GLU A 126 6.79 -14.99 17.26
CA GLU A 126 6.94 -14.83 18.71
C GLU A 126 6.00 -13.75 19.28
N GLY A 127 5.37 -14.05 20.40
CA GLY A 127 4.67 -13.11 21.27
C GLY A 127 3.67 -12.23 20.54
N ARG A 128 3.87 -10.92 20.60
CA ARG A 128 3.01 -9.89 20.00
C ARG A 128 2.91 -9.91 18.48
N TYR A 129 3.84 -10.57 17.79
CA TYR A 129 3.91 -10.53 16.32
C TYR A 129 2.93 -11.52 15.67
N ALA A 130 2.63 -12.63 16.32
CA ALA A 130 1.63 -13.58 15.83
C ALA A 130 0.27 -12.93 15.55
N PRO A 131 -0.38 -12.20 16.48
CA PRO A 131 -1.64 -11.52 16.20
C PRO A 131 -1.52 -10.39 15.19
N ILE A 132 -0.35 -9.75 15.05
CA ILE A 132 -0.11 -8.72 14.00
C ILE A 132 -0.09 -9.38 12.62
N PHE A 133 0.62 -10.51 12.45
CA PHE A 133 0.69 -11.22 11.17
C PHE A 133 -0.64 -11.87 10.82
N ALA A 134 -1.35 -12.42 11.82
CA ALA A 134 -2.71 -12.94 11.64
C ALA A 134 -3.66 -11.84 11.16
N THR A 135 -3.65 -10.67 11.81
CA THR A 135 -4.48 -9.53 11.37
C THR A 135 -4.15 -9.13 9.93
N ALA A 136 -2.87 -9.01 9.57
CA ALA A 136 -2.48 -8.64 8.21
C ALA A 136 -2.88 -9.69 7.17
N GLY A 137 -2.64 -10.98 7.46
CA GLY A 137 -2.86 -12.10 6.53
C GLY A 137 -4.30 -12.58 6.43
N LEU A 138 -5.14 -12.32 7.44
CA LEU A 138 -6.53 -12.77 7.49
C LEU A 138 -7.57 -11.66 7.30
N THR A 139 -7.14 -10.40 7.22
CA THR A 139 -8.03 -9.25 6.95
C THR A 139 -7.54 -8.37 5.80
N GLY A 140 -6.32 -8.55 5.36
CA GLY A 140 -5.73 -7.72 4.32
C GLY A 140 -5.57 -6.24 4.69
N LEU A 141 -5.58 -5.87 5.97
CA LEU A 141 -5.36 -4.50 6.43
C LEU A 141 -3.97 -4.00 6.01
N ARG A 142 -3.89 -2.70 5.68
CA ARG A 142 -2.60 -2.05 5.40
C ARG A 142 -1.81 -1.87 6.70
N ALA A 143 -0.48 -1.83 6.60
CA ALA A 143 0.41 -1.63 7.76
C ALA A 143 -0.01 -0.44 8.63
N GLY A 144 -0.32 0.71 8.02
CA GLY A 144 -0.77 1.90 8.76
C GLY A 144 -2.18 1.76 9.36
N GLU A 145 -3.06 0.95 8.78
CA GLU A 145 -4.38 0.64 9.34
C GLU A 145 -4.21 -0.23 10.59
N ILE A 146 -3.34 -1.23 10.56
CA ILE A 146 -3.00 -2.08 11.72
C ILE A 146 -2.39 -1.25 12.86
N SER A 147 -1.45 -0.36 12.55
CA SER A 147 -0.85 0.53 13.57
C SER A 147 -1.84 1.50 14.20
N GLY A 148 -2.91 1.87 13.47
CA GLY A 148 -3.95 2.78 13.94
C GLY A 148 -5.20 2.08 14.49
N LEU A 149 -5.21 0.74 14.57
CA LEU A 149 -6.35 -0.03 15.03
C LEU A 149 -6.53 0.14 16.53
N MET A 150 -7.73 0.49 16.97
CA MET A 150 -8.10 0.67 18.39
C MET A 150 -9.00 -0.46 18.85
N GLU A 151 -9.05 -0.71 20.16
CA GLU A 151 -9.89 -1.77 20.75
C GLU A 151 -11.36 -1.65 20.35
N LYS A 152 -11.90 -0.42 20.31
CA LYS A 152 -13.27 -0.12 19.89
C LYS A 152 -13.56 -0.44 18.42
N ASP A 153 -12.55 -0.71 17.62
CA ASP A 153 -12.70 -1.07 16.22
C ASP A 153 -12.85 -2.58 16.03
N ILE A 154 -12.68 -3.36 17.10
CA ILE A 154 -12.89 -4.81 17.07
C ILE A 154 -14.30 -5.11 17.57
N ASP A 155 -15.19 -5.42 16.67
CA ASP A 155 -16.57 -5.82 16.98
C ASP A 155 -16.63 -7.36 17.07
N PHE A 156 -16.49 -7.85 18.28
CA PHE A 156 -16.56 -9.28 18.56
C PHE A 156 -17.98 -9.85 18.47
N ALA A 157 -19.00 -9.02 18.58
CA ALA A 157 -20.40 -9.48 18.52
C ALA A 157 -20.83 -9.74 17.07
N ASN A 158 -20.33 -8.91 16.14
CA ASN A 158 -20.63 -9.02 14.72
C ASN A 158 -19.51 -9.66 13.92
N HIS A 159 -18.40 -10.10 14.54
CA HIS A 159 -17.23 -10.70 13.90
C HIS A 159 -16.59 -9.78 12.84
N VAL A 160 -16.43 -8.48 13.16
CA VAL A 160 -15.97 -7.45 12.21
C VAL A 160 -14.84 -6.63 12.78
N VAL A 161 -13.90 -6.24 11.92
CA VAL A 161 -12.88 -5.22 12.18
C VAL A 161 -13.24 -3.94 11.44
N HIS A 162 -13.49 -2.86 12.18
CA HIS A 162 -13.80 -1.55 11.63
C HIS A 162 -12.52 -0.79 11.25
N VAL A 163 -12.27 -0.58 9.96
CA VAL A 163 -11.12 0.18 9.48
C VAL A 163 -11.51 1.64 9.35
N ARG A 164 -11.05 2.47 10.30
CA ARG A 164 -11.44 3.89 10.39
C ARG A 164 -10.26 4.85 10.32
N ARG A 165 -9.05 4.38 10.60
CA ARG A 165 -7.84 5.19 10.76
C ARG A 165 -6.66 4.58 10.02
N ASN A 166 -5.67 5.41 9.82
CA ASN A 166 -4.36 5.02 9.29
C ASN A 166 -3.27 5.77 10.05
N VAL A 167 -2.11 5.19 10.19
CA VAL A 167 -0.92 5.87 10.71
C VAL A 167 -0.01 6.24 9.55
N PHE A 168 0.39 7.50 9.52
CA PHE A 168 1.38 8.01 8.60
C PHE A 168 2.41 8.85 9.37
N GLN A 169 3.70 8.55 9.19
CA GLN A 169 4.82 9.21 9.90
C GLN A 169 4.61 9.33 11.43
N GLY A 170 4.15 8.26 12.06
CA GLY A 170 3.93 8.22 13.51
C GLY A 170 2.71 9.03 14.00
N LYS A 171 1.85 9.53 13.10
CA LYS A 171 0.62 10.25 13.46
C LYS A 171 -0.61 9.48 12.97
N ILE A 172 -1.63 9.41 13.83
CA ILE A 172 -2.93 8.89 13.45
C ILE A 172 -3.59 9.88 12.50
N THR A 173 -4.02 9.39 11.35
CA THR A 173 -4.72 10.16 10.31
C THR A 173 -6.01 9.44 9.92
N THR A 174 -6.93 10.18 9.30
CA THR A 174 -8.07 9.53 8.64
C THR A 174 -7.60 8.67 7.46
N VAL A 175 -8.35 7.65 7.13
CA VAL A 175 -8.05 6.82 5.95
C VAL A 175 -8.07 7.64 4.66
N LYS A 176 -7.36 7.15 3.64
CA LYS A 176 -7.01 7.93 2.44
C LYS A 176 -8.22 8.37 1.60
N THR A 177 -9.29 7.58 1.57
CA THR A 177 -10.51 7.83 0.79
C THR A 177 -11.73 7.33 1.56
N GLU A 178 -12.94 7.75 1.20
CA GLU A 178 -14.20 7.23 1.76
C GLU A 178 -14.28 5.69 1.64
N ASN A 179 -13.87 5.13 0.51
CA ASN A 179 -13.81 3.67 0.30
C ASN A 179 -12.77 2.95 1.18
N SER A 180 -11.91 3.69 1.88
CA SER A 180 -10.98 3.09 2.84
C SER A 180 -11.60 2.95 4.24
N VAL A 181 -12.70 3.66 4.53
CA VAL A 181 -13.58 3.40 5.67
C VAL A 181 -14.39 2.17 5.29
N ARG A 182 -14.17 1.08 5.99
CA ARG A 182 -14.82 -0.20 5.69
C ARG A 182 -14.88 -1.09 6.91
N ASP A 183 -15.70 -2.08 6.81
CA ASP A 183 -15.78 -3.19 7.74
C ASP A 183 -15.21 -4.42 7.06
N VAL A 184 -14.37 -5.16 7.78
CA VAL A 184 -13.69 -6.36 7.28
C VAL A 184 -14.09 -7.53 8.16
N ASP A 185 -14.57 -8.60 7.53
CA ASP A 185 -14.97 -9.82 8.23
C ASP A 185 -13.78 -10.42 8.98
N MET A 186 -14.03 -10.83 10.22
CA MET A 186 -13.03 -11.37 11.13
C MET A 186 -13.22 -12.88 11.27
N PRO A 187 -12.30 -13.72 10.76
CA PRO A 187 -12.37 -15.16 10.96
C PRO A 187 -12.24 -15.55 12.43
N ALA A 188 -12.91 -16.63 12.84
CA ALA A 188 -12.97 -17.10 14.23
C ALA A 188 -11.59 -17.26 14.88
N HIS A 189 -10.62 -17.83 14.15
CA HIS A 189 -9.25 -17.99 14.67
C HIS A 189 -8.56 -16.63 14.95
N LEU A 190 -8.77 -15.62 14.10
CA LEU A 190 -8.26 -14.27 14.37
C LEU A 190 -8.94 -13.65 15.60
N GLU A 191 -10.24 -13.87 15.75
CA GLU A 191 -10.98 -13.41 16.92
C GLU A 191 -10.41 -13.99 18.22
N GLU A 192 -10.18 -15.30 18.28
CA GLU A 192 -9.56 -15.96 19.43
C GLU A 192 -8.18 -15.36 19.75
N MET A 193 -7.36 -15.17 18.74
CA MET A 193 -6.02 -14.56 18.90
C MET A 193 -6.11 -13.12 19.40
N LEU A 194 -7.04 -12.32 18.89
CA LEU A 194 -7.22 -10.94 19.33
C LEU A 194 -7.76 -10.84 20.75
N ARG A 195 -8.71 -11.69 21.15
CA ARG A 195 -9.19 -11.78 22.53
C ARG A 195 -8.06 -12.14 23.49
N ALA A 196 -7.27 -13.16 23.15
CA ALA A 196 -6.12 -13.57 23.95
C ALA A 196 -5.08 -12.45 24.04
N TRP A 197 -4.78 -11.77 22.93
CA TRP A 197 -3.83 -10.66 22.92
C TRP A 197 -4.31 -9.46 23.74
N LEU A 198 -5.56 -9.06 23.63
CA LEU A 198 -6.13 -7.94 24.37
C LEU A 198 -6.15 -8.19 25.89
N ALA A 199 -6.35 -9.45 26.30
CA ALA A 199 -6.29 -9.88 27.70
C ALA A 199 -4.87 -10.15 28.19
N SER A 200 -3.87 -10.15 27.33
CA SER A 200 -2.49 -10.54 27.69
C SER A 200 -1.80 -9.51 28.58
N PRO A 201 -1.16 -9.92 29.68
CA PRO A 201 -0.35 -9.05 30.52
C PRO A 201 0.91 -8.55 29.80
N LEU A 202 1.31 -9.20 28.70
CA LEU A 202 2.44 -8.78 27.86
C LEU A 202 2.09 -7.63 26.91
N ARG A 203 0.80 -7.29 26.77
CA ARG A 203 0.38 -6.16 25.97
C ARG A 203 0.62 -4.86 26.71
N PRO A 204 1.45 -3.93 26.16
CA PRO A 204 1.67 -2.65 26.79
C PRO A 204 0.39 -1.83 26.92
N GLN A 205 0.25 -1.10 28.02
CA GLN A 205 -0.84 -0.15 28.23
C GLN A 205 -0.75 0.96 27.16
N SER A 206 -1.89 1.33 26.55
CA SER A 206 -1.97 2.38 25.54
C SER A 206 -2.99 3.44 25.95
N ARG A 207 -2.58 4.73 25.92
CA ARG A 207 -3.48 5.86 26.20
C ARG A 207 -4.56 6.00 25.14
N GLU A 208 -4.25 5.62 23.90
CA GLU A 208 -5.19 5.67 22.76
C GLU A 208 -5.96 4.35 22.57
N SER A 209 -5.83 3.41 23.50
CA SER A 209 -6.44 2.06 23.42
C SER A 209 -6.12 1.36 22.09
N LEU A 210 -4.85 1.46 21.64
CA LEU A 210 -4.38 0.78 20.44
C LEU A 210 -4.40 -0.74 20.64
N VAL A 211 -4.84 -1.49 19.64
CA VAL A 211 -4.78 -2.97 19.66
C VAL A 211 -3.31 -3.43 19.70
N PHE A 212 -2.46 -2.80 18.92
CA PHE A 212 -1.03 -3.14 18.80
C PHE A 212 -0.14 -1.95 19.18
N PRO A 213 -0.06 -1.56 20.47
CA PRO A 213 0.83 -0.47 20.88
C PRO A 213 2.29 -0.90 20.77
N ASN A 214 3.22 0.04 20.65
CA ASN A 214 4.66 -0.25 20.82
C ASN A 214 4.97 -0.58 22.31
N ILE A 215 6.24 -0.91 22.63
CA ILE A 215 6.64 -1.29 23.99
C ILE A 215 6.43 -0.17 25.04
N TYR A 216 6.26 1.07 24.60
CA TYR A 216 6.00 2.25 25.44
C TYR A 216 4.53 2.66 25.46
N GLY A 217 3.64 1.86 24.86
CA GLY A 217 2.19 2.14 24.79
C GLY A 217 1.76 3.08 23.65
N GLY A 218 2.69 3.59 22.85
CA GLY A 218 2.42 4.47 21.72
C GLY A 218 2.22 3.74 20.38
N ILE A 219 2.21 4.51 19.29
CA ILE A 219 2.01 4.00 17.95
C ILE A 219 3.14 3.04 17.53
N LEU A 220 2.75 1.89 16.99
CA LEU A 220 3.67 0.87 16.52
C LEU A 220 4.33 1.27 15.20
N ASN A 221 5.67 1.23 15.17
CA ASN A 221 6.42 1.43 13.93
C ASN A 221 6.49 0.13 13.11
N MET A 222 5.81 0.09 11.97
CA MET A 222 5.77 -1.09 11.13
C MET A 222 7.09 -1.42 10.41
N SER A 223 8.03 -0.47 10.33
CA SER A 223 9.40 -0.78 9.86
C SER A 223 10.11 -1.70 10.86
N THR A 224 9.96 -1.44 12.15
CA THR A 224 10.49 -2.31 13.20
C THR A 224 9.86 -3.72 13.14
N VAL A 225 8.53 -3.81 12.94
CA VAL A 225 7.85 -5.12 12.77
C VAL A 225 8.40 -5.88 11.58
N ARG A 226 8.62 -5.18 10.45
CA ARG A 226 9.16 -5.80 9.23
C ARG A 226 10.58 -6.33 9.45
N GLU A 227 11.47 -5.48 9.98
CA GLU A 227 12.91 -5.78 10.06
C GLU A 227 13.23 -6.74 11.19
N HIS A 228 12.62 -6.55 12.36
CA HIS A 228 12.96 -7.30 13.58
C HIS A 228 12.04 -8.49 13.85
N ALA A 229 10.92 -8.62 13.14
CA ALA A 229 10.03 -9.74 13.35
C ALA A 229 9.76 -10.50 12.04
N LEU A 230 9.15 -9.85 11.03
CA LEU A 230 8.74 -10.57 9.82
C LEU A 230 9.92 -11.28 9.16
N TYR A 231 10.99 -10.56 8.83
CA TYR A 231 12.12 -11.17 8.13
C TYR A 231 12.81 -12.26 8.95
N LYS A 232 12.99 -12.02 10.26
CA LYS A 232 13.57 -13.06 11.15
C LYS A 232 12.70 -14.31 11.24
N THR A 233 11.37 -14.14 11.29
CA THR A 233 10.45 -15.28 11.35
C THR A 233 10.44 -16.03 10.01
N LEU A 234 10.45 -15.32 8.87
CA LEU A 234 10.53 -15.95 7.55
C LEU A 234 11.82 -16.77 7.40
N ASP A 235 12.97 -16.22 7.80
CA ASP A 235 14.26 -16.91 7.78
C ASP A 235 14.27 -18.14 8.69
N ALA A 236 13.82 -18.00 9.93
CA ALA A 236 13.80 -19.09 10.91
C ALA A 236 12.89 -20.26 10.50
N LEU A 237 11.85 -19.98 9.70
CA LEU A 237 10.89 -20.97 9.24
C LEU A 237 11.15 -21.45 7.81
N ASP A 238 12.21 -21.01 7.16
CA ASP A 238 12.51 -21.29 5.75
C ASP A 238 11.29 -20.99 4.83
N LEU A 239 10.71 -19.78 5.02
CA LEU A 239 9.59 -19.31 4.23
C LEU A 239 10.07 -18.31 3.16
N PRO A 240 9.33 -18.18 2.03
CA PRO A 240 9.66 -17.19 1.01
C PRO A 240 9.75 -15.79 1.58
N HIS A 241 10.77 -15.02 1.20
CA HIS A 241 10.90 -13.62 1.59
C HIS A 241 9.79 -12.78 0.96
N ILE A 242 8.92 -12.26 1.80
CA ILE A 242 7.81 -11.36 1.43
C ILE A 242 7.94 -10.03 2.17
N ARG A 243 7.43 -8.97 1.58
CA ARG A 243 7.26 -7.68 2.27
C ARG A 243 6.02 -7.75 3.17
N PHE A 244 5.95 -6.93 4.19
CA PHE A 244 4.76 -6.87 5.05
C PHE A 244 3.46 -6.62 4.25
N HIS A 245 3.53 -5.79 3.20
CA HIS A 245 2.36 -5.53 2.33
C HIS A 245 1.94 -6.75 1.51
N ASP A 246 2.83 -7.70 1.31
CA ASP A 246 2.51 -8.93 0.56
C ASP A 246 1.60 -9.89 1.36
N LEU A 247 1.48 -9.71 2.70
CA LEU A 247 0.44 -10.40 3.50
C LEU A 247 -0.97 -10.00 3.05
N ARG A 248 -1.16 -8.73 2.67
CA ARG A 248 -2.42 -8.28 2.08
C ARG A 248 -2.64 -8.88 0.68
N HIS A 249 -1.58 -9.04 -0.09
CA HIS A 249 -1.65 -9.76 -1.37
C HIS A 249 -1.97 -11.24 -1.16
N THR A 250 -1.39 -11.86 -0.14
CA THR A 250 -1.70 -13.23 0.29
C THR A 250 -3.20 -13.39 0.63
N TYR A 251 -3.75 -12.51 1.46
CA TYR A 251 -5.18 -12.49 1.78
C TYR A 251 -6.07 -12.45 0.52
N ALA A 252 -5.80 -11.51 -0.38
CA ALA A 252 -6.56 -11.37 -1.61
C ALA A 252 -6.44 -12.60 -2.51
N SER A 253 -5.24 -13.18 -2.63
CA SER A 253 -4.99 -14.37 -3.44
C SER A 253 -5.71 -15.59 -2.89
N LEU A 254 -5.74 -15.75 -1.56
CA LEU A 254 -6.45 -16.86 -0.91
C LEU A 254 -7.97 -16.74 -1.11
N LEU A 255 -8.55 -15.54 -0.99
CA LEU A 255 -9.98 -15.31 -1.26
C LEU A 255 -10.34 -15.65 -2.72
N ILE A 256 -9.50 -15.20 -3.67
CA ILE A 256 -9.73 -15.49 -5.09
C ILE A 256 -9.60 -16.99 -5.39
N ALA A 257 -8.64 -17.66 -4.77
CA ALA A 257 -8.47 -19.11 -4.90
C ALA A 257 -9.68 -19.92 -4.34
N GLN A 258 -10.36 -19.36 -3.33
CA GLN A 258 -11.62 -19.90 -2.80
C GLN A 258 -12.81 -19.65 -3.71
N GLY A 259 -12.67 -18.79 -4.73
CA GLY A 259 -13.73 -18.44 -5.67
C GLY A 259 -14.56 -17.24 -5.27
N GLU A 260 -14.10 -16.47 -4.27
CA GLU A 260 -14.81 -15.25 -3.84
C GLU A 260 -14.90 -14.20 -4.95
N PRO A 261 -16.03 -13.51 -5.09
CA PRO A 261 -16.21 -12.47 -6.09
C PRO A 261 -15.18 -11.35 -5.96
N LEU A 262 -14.64 -10.84 -7.08
CA LEU A 262 -13.71 -9.69 -7.07
C LEU A 262 -14.29 -8.43 -6.40
N THR A 263 -15.62 -8.29 -6.39
CA THR A 263 -16.32 -7.21 -5.68
C THR A 263 -16.15 -7.33 -4.18
N TYR A 264 -16.32 -8.54 -3.63
CA TYR A 264 -16.06 -8.82 -2.22
C TYR A 264 -14.59 -8.54 -1.86
N VAL A 265 -13.66 -9.10 -2.64
CA VAL A 265 -12.21 -8.85 -2.43
C VAL A 265 -11.89 -7.34 -2.49
N ARG A 266 -12.48 -6.59 -3.44
CA ARG A 266 -12.35 -5.14 -3.54
C ARG A 266 -12.79 -4.46 -2.24
N ASP A 267 -13.96 -4.83 -1.73
CA ASP A 267 -14.57 -4.18 -0.56
C ASP A 267 -13.75 -4.48 0.70
N MET A 268 -13.36 -5.73 0.91
CA MET A 268 -12.47 -6.12 2.02
C MET A 268 -11.11 -5.39 1.96
N LEU A 269 -10.56 -5.23 0.77
CA LEU A 269 -9.32 -4.48 0.59
C LEU A 269 -9.50 -2.95 0.64
N GLY A 270 -10.70 -2.41 0.45
CA GLY A 270 -10.94 -0.97 0.31
C GLY A 270 -10.23 -0.38 -0.91
N HIS A 271 -10.35 -1.04 -2.06
CA HIS A 271 -9.91 -0.49 -3.34
C HIS A 271 -11.02 0.39 -3.94
N ALA A 272 -10.64 1.54 -4.48
CA ALA A 272 -11.59 2.49 -5.07
C ALA A 272 -12.35 1.91 -6.28
N SER A 273 -11.82 0.88 -6.93
CA SER A 273 -12.44 0.28 -8.11
C SER A 273 -12.10 -1.20 -8.22
N VAL A 274 -13.03 -2.00 -8.74
CA VAL A 274 -12.83 -3.42 -9.08
C VAL A 274 -11.70 -3.59 -10.08
N ARG A 275 -11.52 -2.61 -10.98
CA ARG A 275 -10.41 -2.61 -11.94
C ARG A 275 -9.06 -2.69 -11.25
N THR A 276 -8.87 -1.97 -10.15
CA THR A 276 -7.62 -2.04 -9.36
C THR A 276 -7.37 -3.46 -8.85
N THR A 277 -8.41 -4.14 -8.39
CA THR A 277 -8.32 -5.55 -7.93
C THR A 277 -8.04 -6.48 -9.11
N ALA A 278 -8.73 -6.29 -10.23
CA ALA A 278 -8.55 -7.08 -11.44
C ALA A 278 -7.16 -6.90 -12.09
N ASP A 279 -6.65 -5.67 -12.14
CA ASP A 279 -5.30 -5.37 -12.68
C ASP A 279 -4.20 -6.04 -11.86
N VAL A 280 -4.41 -6.20 -10.54
CA VAL A 280 -3.42 -6.80 -9.64
C VAL A 280 -3.54 -8.31 -9.58
N TYR A 281 -4.76 -8.85 -9.51
CA TYR A 281 -5.02 -10.27 -9.20
C TYR A 281 -5.70 -11.03 -10.34
N GLY A 282 -6.03 -10.39 -11.46
CA GLY A 282 -6.79 -11.01 -12.55
C GLY A 282 -6.12 -12.23 -13.16
N HIS A 283 -4.79 -12.32 -13.07
CA HIS A 283 -4.04 -13.49 -13.54
C HIS A 283 -4.36 -14.77 -12.74
N LEU A 284 -4.73 -14.65 -11.46
CA LEU A 284 -5.12 -15.77 -10.61
C LEU A 284 -6.49 -16.37 -10.99
N LEU A 285 -7.32 -15.60 -11.70
CA LEU A 285 -8.63 -16.06 -12.17
C LEU A 285 -8.54 -17.12 -13.28
N TYR A 286 -7.39 -17.27 -13.94
CA TYR A 286 -7.25 -18.27 -15.00
C TYR A 286 -7.32 -19.70 -14.48
N GLU A 287 -6.82 -19.96 -13.29
CA GLU A 287 -6.90 -21.28 -12.66
C GLU A 287 -8.33 -21.63 -12.21
N THR A 288 -9.07 -20.62 -11.73
CA THR A 288 -10.48 -20.80 -11.30
C THR A 288 -11.44 -20.97 -12.49
N ARG A 289 -11.10 -20.53 -13.70
CA ARG A 289 -11.97 -20.67 -14.90
C ARG A 289 -12.20 -22.13 -15.26
N ARG A 290 -11.18 -22.99 -15.23
CA ARG A 290 -11.32 -24.42 -15.52
C ARG A 290 -12.24 -25.12 -14.53
N SER A 291 -12.12 -24.80 -13.25
CA SER A 291 -12.98 -25.36 -12.22
C SER A 291 -14.42 -24.85 -12.32
N ALA A 292 -14.64 -23.60 -12.74
CA ALA A 292 -15.97 -23.05 -12.96
C ALA A 292 -16.70 -23.73 -14.11
N ALA A 293 -16.01 -24.01 -15.24
CA ALA A 293 -16.59 -24.74 -16.35
C ALA A 293 -16.98 -26.17 -15.96
N ALA A 294 -16.12 -26.87 -15.23
CA ALA A 294 -16.40 -28.22 -14.73
C ALA A 294 -17.57 -28.24 -13.73
N LYS A 295 -17.65 -27.23 -12.83
CA LYS A 295 -18.79 -27.08 -11.91
C LYS A 295 -20.10 -26.82 -12.66
N LEU A 296 -20.08 -25.96 -13.69
CA LEU A 296 -21.26 -25.71 -14.52
C LEU A 296 -21.72 -26.97 -15.24
N ASP A 297 -20.78 -27.71 -15.83
CA ASP A 297 -21.07 -28.98 -16.50
C ASP A 297 -21.70 -29.98 -15.52
N GLY A 298 -21.13 -30.12 -14.32
CA GLY A 298 -21.68 -30.98 -13.26
C GLY A 298 -23.05 -30.49 -12.73
N GLN A 299 -23.32 -29.21 -12.69
CA GLN A 299 -24.63 -28.68 -12.30
C GLN A 299 -25.72 -28.88 -13.37
N VAL A 300 -25.33 -28.78 -14.65
CA VAL A 300 -26.31 -28.87 -15.75
C VAL A 300 -26.54 -30.32 -16.21
N PHE A 301 -25.47 -31.11 -16.24
CA PHE A 301 -25.50 -32.45 -16.78
C PHE A 301 -25.13 -33.57 -15.79
N GLY A 302 -24.75 -33.18 -14.55
CA GLY A 302 -24.47 -34.16 -13.48
C GLY A 302 -25.73 -34.94 -13.18
N SER A 303 -25.64 -36.24 -13.36
CA SER A 303 -26.70 -37.21 -13.14
C SER A 303 -27.29 -37.05 -11.75
N GLY A 304 -28.56 -36.72 -11.68
CA GLY A 304 -29.36 -36.85 -10.48
C GLY A 304 -29.38 -38.34 -10.06
N ASP A 305 -28.45 -38.71 -9.24
CA ASP A 305 -28.47 -39.99 -8.53
C ASP A 305 -29.05 -39.75 -7.14
N GLY A 306 -30.28 -40.15 -6.93
CA GLY A 306 -30.82 -40.18 -5.59
C GLY A 306 -32.29 -39.96 -5.39
N ALA A 307 -33.13 -40.65 -6.14
CA ALA A 307 -34.50 -40.91 -5.66
C ALA A 307 -34.93 -42.33 -6.05
N ARG A 308 -34.64 -43.28 -5.22
CA ARG A 308 -35.45 -44.49 -5.00
C ARG A 308 -35.31 -44.92 -3.55
#